data_1118574416b6d394b91eaafdd0593ab9
#
_entry.id   1118574416b6d394b91eaafdd0593ab9
#
_cell.length_a   1.000
_cell.length_b   1.000
_cell.length_c   1.000
_cell.angle_alpha   90.00
_cell.angle_beta   90.00
_cell.angle_gamma   90.00
#
_symmetry.space_group_name_H-M   'P 1'
#
loop_
_entity.id
_entity.type
_entity.pdbx_description
1 polymer ?
#
loop_
_entity_poly.entity_id
_entity_poly.type
_entity_poly.pdbx_seq_one_letter_code
_entity_poly.pdbx_strand_id
1 'polypeptide(L)'
;MRPLLQSGRRAGFTLIELIVVMGLMAMLFGIGVGMLTALNPGKRAALGLVQNMLRSARNNAVARSAPARVRLDPASGEIVAMGMDVLGTWQFETLGLDGSSGDDGVCTGGVLLDDGFLGKALSFEGAPAGSHAEVALQENPSFDLREGFMLQCALKLESPDGGRALDVGRAAGIECRSNGSLRAWFRPQVTSASGVASSGGIVAVDSEPGVWRAGYWMRVEVTYDRRILRLALDGVEVARAASAEPVWKIEAPLMIGDARAPFPGAIDALSIYAVVDSGKAVLPRAVSFAPDVPREIVFSADGSLDRELFSAPLSIGLEYEDGAKARVIVNVYGTVE
;
A
#
# COMPACT_ATOMS: atom_id res chain seq x y z
N MET A 1 -48.54 57.43 54.75
CA MET A 1 -47.64 56.28 55.06
C MET A 1 -46.56 56.17 54.00
N ARG A 2 -45.29 56.45 54.31
CA ARG A 2 -44.17 56.30 53.40
C ARG A 2 -43.40 55.04 53.80
N PRO A 3 -43.09 54.09 52.89
CA PRO A 3 -42.25 52.94 53.24
C PRO A 3 -40.80 53.38 53.33
N LEU A 4 -40.15 53.02 54.42
CA LEU A 4 -38.70 53.15 54.64
C LEU A 4 -37.95 52.20 53.74
N LEU A 5 -37.17 52.74 52.78
CA LEU A 5 -36.21 51.98 51.99
C LEU A 5 -35.05 51.58 52.94
N GLN A 6 -34.97 50.27 53.26
CA GLN A 6 -33.79 49.68 53.89
C GLN A 6 -32.62 49.72 52.93
N SER A 7 -31.68 50.59 53.22
CA SER A 7 -30.36 50.62 52.57
C SER A 7 -29.58 49.36 52.97
N GLY A 8 -29.59 48.34 52.07
CA GLY A 8 -28.77 47.18 52.23
C GLY A 8 -27.25 47.59 52.20
N ARG A 9 -26.59 47.41 53.33
CA ARG A 9 -25.11 47.57 53.42
C ARG A 9 -24.45 46.61 52.37
N ARG A 10 -23.90 47.16 51.31
CA ARG A 10 -22.99 46.40 50.41
C ARG A 10 -21.74 46.06 51.21
N ALA A 11 -21.62 44.81 51.65
CA ALA A 11 -20.38 44.30 52.20
C ALA A 11 -19.34 44.27 51.05
N GLY A 12 -18.33 45.11 51.11
CA GLY A 12 -17.19 45.07 50.22
C GLY A 12 -16.23 43.96 50.65
N PHE A 13 -15.59 43.31 49.68
CA PHE A 13 -14.56 42.34 49.96
C PHE A 13 -13.38 42.99 50.69
N THR A 14 -12.86 42.33 51.73
CA THR A 14 -11.67 42.78 52.42
C THR A 14 -10.41 42.45 51.58
N LEU A 15 -9.38 43.26 51.72
CA LEU A 15 -8.11 43.04 50.99
C LEU A 15 -7.48 41.70 51.33
N ILE A 16 -7.67 41.22 52.56
CA ILE A 16 -7.18 39.90 53.00
C ILE A 16 -7.94 38.75 52.32
N GLU A 17 -9.24 38.89 52.13
CA GLU A 17 -10.09 37.91 51.46
C GLU A 17 -9.68 37.76 49.96
N LEU A 18 -9.35 38.89 49.31
CA LEU A 18 -8.84 38.88 47.95
C LEU A 18 -7.48 38.16 47.83
N ILE A 19 -6.57 38.43 48.79
CA ILE A 19 -5.24 37.78 48.84
C ILE A 19 -5.38 36.26 49.04
N VAL A 20 -6.25 35.84 49.97
CA VAL A 20 -6.48 34.40 50.23
C VAL A 20 -7.09 33.72 49.00
N VAL A 21 -8.06 34.33 48.31
CA VAL A 21 -8.65 33.79 47.09
C VAL A 21 -7.61 33.69 45.96
N MET A 22 -6.78 34.73 45.78
CA MET A 22 -5.70 34.70 44.79
C MET A 22 -4.65 33.62 45.11
N GLY A 23 -4.32 33.42 46.39
CA GLY A 23 -3.41 32.36 46.82
C GLY A 23 -3.97 30.96 46.57
N LEU A 24 -5.25 30.74 46.87
CA LEU A 24 -5.94 29.48 46.56
C LEU A 24 -6.01 29.22 45.06
N MET A 25 -6.35 30.26 44.29
CA MET A 25 -6.37 30.15 42.81
C MET A 25 -4.99 29.81 42.25
N ALA A 26 -3.93 30.49 42.73
CA ALA A 26 -2.57 30.20 42.28
C ALA A 26 -2.15 28.76 42.61
N MET A 27 -2.52 28.25 43.79
CA MET A 27 -2.29 26.87 44.18
C MET A 27 -3.04 25.86 43.32
N LEU A 28 -4.31 26.11 43.03
CA LEU A 28 -5.13 25.25 42.15
C LEU A 28 -4.61 25.25 40.70
N PHE A 29 -4.21 26.43 40.20
CA PHE A 29 -3.59 26.53 38.88
C PHE A 29 -2.24 25.77 38.82
N GLY A 30 -1.39 25.88 39.86
CA GLY A 30 -0.13 25.18 39.93
C GLY A 30 -0.30 23.67 39.91
N ILE A 31 -1.26 23.12 40.65
CA ILE A 31 -1.58 21.69 40.64
C ILE A 31 -2.17 21.28 39.29
N GLY A 32 -3.07 22.08 38.70
CA GLY A 32 -3.71 21.82 37.38
C GLY A 32 -2.69 21.76 36.25
N VAL A 33 -1.76 22.70 36.18
CA VAL A 33 -0.68 22.70 35.19
C VAL A 33 0.27 21.51 35.39
N GLY A 34 0.61 21.17 36.62
CA GLY A 34 1.44 19.99 36.91
C GLY A 34 0.78 18.68 36.49
N MET A 35 -0.53 18.52 36.67
CA MET A 35 -1.29 17.36 36.18
C MET A 35 -1.34 17.29 34.65
N LEU A 36 -1.55 18.41 33.97
CA LEU A 36 -1.61 18.47 32.51
C LEU A 36 -0.26 18.11 31.87
N THR A 37 0.84 18.56 32.45
CA THR A 37 2.19 18.20 31.98
C THR A 37 2.55 16.73 32.27
N ALA A 38 2.08 16.16 33.40
CA ALA A 38 2.27 14.75 33.72
C ALA A 38 1.49 13.79 32.81
N LEU A 39 0.38 14.23 32.22
CA LEU A 39 -0.41 13.40 31.29
C LEU A 39 0.26 13.19 29.92
N ASN A 40 1.30 13.95 29.58
CA ASN A 40 2.02 13.87 28.30
C ASN A 40 1.09 13.60 27.11
N PRO A 41 0.15 14.50 26.80
CA PRO A 41 -0.89 14.26 25.79
C PRO A 41 -0.29 13.95 24.41
N GLY A 42 0.88 14.49 24.07
CA GLY A 42 1.59 14.22 22.84
C GLY A 42 2.04 12.76 22.70
N LYS A 43 2.46 12.12 23.82
CA LYS A 43 2.88 10.71 23.80
C LYS A 43 1.71 9.78 23.53
N ARG A 44 0.59 9.99 24.22
CA ARG A 44 -0.65 9.20 24.00
C ARG A 44 -1.23 9.42 22.60
N ALA A 45 -1.18 10.66 22.11
CA ALA A 45 -1.64 11.00 20.78
C ALA A 45 -0.81 10.28 19.70
N ALA A 46 0.52 10.25 19.81
CA ALA A 46 1.38 9.56 18.85
C ALA A 46 1.13 8.05 18.84
N LEU A 47 1.05 7.41 20.02
CA LEU A 47 0.73 5.99 20.13
C LEU A 47 -0.63 5.67 19.50
N GLY A 48 -1.66 6.43 19.89
CA GLY A 48 -3.01 6.26 19.35
C GLY A 48 -3.08 6.46 17.84
N LEU A 49 -2.28 7.39 17.30
CA LEU A 49 -2.20 7.66 15.87
C LEU A 49 -1.63 6.45 15.12
N VAL A 50 -0.50 5.89 15.57
CA VAL A 50 0.10 4.69 14.95
C VAL A 50 -0.86 3.50 15.05
N GLN A 51 -1.44 3.25 16.25
CA GLN A 51 -2.42 2.18 16.43
C GLN A 51 -3.63 2.33 15.52
N ASN A 52 -4.18 3.54 15.40
CA ASN A 52 -5.36 3.80 14.55
C ASN A 52 -5.04 3.58 13.07
N MET A 53 -3.88 4.00 12.59
CA MET A 53 -3.46 3.77 11.20
C MET A 53 -3.31 2.29 10.89
N LEU A 54 -2.69 1.52 11.79
CA LEU A 54 -2.56 0.06 11.65
C LEU A 54 -3.91 -0.65 11.70
N ARG A 55 -4.78 -0.29 12.65
CA ARG A 55 -6.12 -0.85 12.76
C ARG A 55 -6.97 -0.51 11.53
N SER A 56 -6.86 0.70 11.00
CA SER A 56 -7.54 1.11 9.78
C SER A 56 -7.10 0.26 8.59
N ALA A 57 -5.79 0.08 8.39
CA ALA A 57 -5.26 -0.77 7.33
C ALA A 57 -5.75 -2.23 7.47
N ARG A 58 -5.64 -2.81 8.67
CA ARG A 58 -6.14 -4.15 8.95
C ARG A 58 -7.64 -4.30 8.64
N ASN A 59 -8.44 -3.33 9.10
CA ASN A 59 -9.89 -3.37 8.86
C ASN A 59 -10.21 -3.24 7.36
N ASN A 60 -9.46 -2.42 6.62
CA ASN A 60 -9.59 -2.32 5.18
C ASN A 60 -9.23 -3.63 4.48
N ALA A 61 -8.17 -4.33 4.93
CA ALA A 61 -7.80 -5.62 4.38
C ALA A 61 -8.95 -6.63 4.50
N VAL A 62 -9.54 -6.75 5.69
CA VAL A 62 -10.68 -7.65 5.94
C VAL A 62 -11.93 -7.22 5.18
N ALA A 63 -12.27 -5.93 5.21
CA ALA A 63 -13.50 -5.43 4.59
C ALA A 63 -13.50 -5.56 3.07
N ARG A 64 -12.31 -5.49 2.44
CA ARG A 64 -12.14 -5.57 0.98
C ARG A 64 -11.69 -6.95 0.49
N SER A 65 -11.43 -7.87 1.43
CA SER A 65 -10.82 -9.19 1.12
C SER A 65 -9.58 -9.06 0.23
N ALA A 66 -8.76 -8.02 0.49
CA ALA A 66 -7.59 -7.66 -0.29
C ALA A 66 -6.44 -7.24 0.65
N PRO A 67 -5.18 -7.38 0.26
CA PRO A 67 -4.07 -6.90 1.08
C PRO A 67 -4.18 -5.40 1.41
N ALA A 68 -3.66 -5.00 2.55
CA ALA A 68 -3.51 -3.59 2.90
C ALA A 68 -2.09 -3.32 3.40
N ARG A 69 -1.60 -2.11 3.18
CA ARG A 69 -0.23 -1.73 3.51
C ARG A 69 -0.18 -0.49 4.38
N VAL A 70 0.75 -0.47 5.31
CA VAL A 70 1.10 0.72 6.07
C VAL A 70 2.56 1.02 5.82
N ARG A 71 2.83 2.18 5.26
CA ARG A 71 4.19 2.66 5.08
C ARG A 71 4.54 3.64 6.19
N LEU A 72 5.71 3.43 6.79
CA LEU A 72 6.29 4.28 7.80
C LEU A 72 7.53 4.96 7.20
N ASP A 73 7.60 6.28 7.30
CA ASP A 73 8.80 7.03 6.92
C ASP A 73 9.49 7.56 8.19
N PRO A 74 10.58 6.90 8.65
CA PRO A 74 11.29 7.34 9.84
C PRO A 74 11.90 8.74 9.73
N ALA A 75 12.18 9.22 8.51
CA ALA A 75 12.82 10.52 8.33
C ALA A 75 11.82 11.69 8.48
N SER A 76 10.60 11.53 7.98
CA SER A 76 9.55 12.57 8.04
C SER A 76 8.53 12.33 9.16
N GLY A 77 8.52 11.14 9.77
CA GLY A 77 7.46 10.73 10.72
C GLY A 77 6.12 10.47 10.04
N GLU A 78 6.09 10.35 8.72
CA GLU A 78 4.86 10.12 7.96
C GLU A 78 4.41 8.66 8.05
N ILE A 79 3.11 8.47 8.16
CA ILE A 79 2.42 7.17 8.15
C ILE A 79 1.38 7.23 7.04
N VAL A 80 1.45 6.30 6.10
CA VAL A 80 0.46 6.17 5.03
C VAL A 80 -0.14 4.77 5.08
N ALA A 81 -1.43 4.69 5.35
CA ALA A 81 -2.18 3.45 5.24
C ALA A 81 -2.85 3.40 3.85
N MET A 82 -2.73 2.28 3.16
CA MET A 82 -3.27 2.04 1.82
C MET A 82 -4.08 0.76 1.86
N GLY A 83 -5.34 0.85 1.47
CA GLY A 83 -6.16 -0.31 1.14
C GLY A 83 -6.00 -0.65 -0.34
N MET A 84 -6.44 -1.83 -0.71
CA MET A 84 -6.48 -2.29 -2.08
C MET A 84 -7.85 -2.86 -2.40
N ASP A 85 -8.36 -2.51 -3.58
CA ASP A 85 -9.54 -3.15 -4.14
C ASP A 85 -9.10 -4.21 -5.16
N VAL A 86 -9.65 -5.42 -5.03
CA VAL A 86 -9.44 -6.47 -6.03
C VAL A 86 -10.17 -6.05 -7.31
N LEU A 87 -9.44 -5.90 -8.40
CA LEU A 87 -10.00 -5.65 -9.72
C LEU A 87 -10.25 -6.95 -10.49
N GLY A 88 -9.37 -7.92 -10.35
CA GLY A 88 -9.52 -9.25 -10.94
C GLY A 88 -8.46 -10.23 -10.47
N THR A 89 -8.82 -11.50 -10.43
CA THR A 89 -7.91 -12.62 -10.16
C THR A 89 -8.16 -13.74 -11.14
N TRP A 90 -7.09 -14.35 -11.65
CA TRP A 90 -7.11 -15.46 -12.60
C TRP A 90 -6.17 -16.56 -12.12
N GLN A 91 -6.71 -17.75 -11.91
CA GLN A 91 -5.97 -18.92 -11.43
C GLN A 91 -5.54 -19.86 -12.56
N PHE A 92 -6.02 -19.62 -13.78
CA PHE A 92 -5.65 -20.34 -14.99
C PHE A 92 -5.89 -21.86 -14.96
N GLU A 93 -6.89 -22.31 -14.21
CA GLU A 93 -7.25 -23.74 -14.17
C GLU A 93 -7.81 -24.26 -15.51
N THR A 94 -8.28 -23.34 -16.36
CA THR A 94 -8.80 -23.60 -17.68
C THR A 94 -8.26 -22.60 -18.69
N LEU A 95 -8.33 -22.93 -20.00
CA LEU A 95 -8.00 -21.98 -21.08
C LEU A 95 -9.09 -20.91 -21.28
N GLY A 96 -10.23 -21.02 -20.61
CA GLY A 96 -11.29 -20.01 -20.62
C GLY A 96 -10.98 -18.74 -19.84
N LEU A 97 -9.87 -18.74 -19.06
CA LEU A 97 -9.45 -17.59 -18.24
C LEU A 97 -10.58 -17.05 -17.35
N ASP A 98 -11.20 -17.96 -16.58
CA ASP A 98 -12.29 -17.59 -15.67
C ASP A 98 -11.79 -16.58 -14.60
N GLY A 99 -12.15 -15.33 -14.76
CA GLY A 99 -11.80 -14.24 -13.84
C GLY A 99 -12.79 -14.13 -12.69
N SER A 100 -12.30 -13.81 -11.48
CA SER A 100 -13.18 -13.60 -10.32
C SER A 100 -14.09 -12.38 -10.45
N SER A 101 -13.76 -11.45 -11.35
CA SER A 101 -14.54 -10.26 -11.67
C SER A 101 -15.63 -10.52 -12.72
N GLY A 102 -15.71 -11.73 -13.29
CA GLY A 102 -16.55 -12.05 -14.43
C GLY A 102 -15.99 -11.54 -15.77
N ASP A 103 -14.76 -11.05 -15.77
CA ASP A 103 -14.03 -10.66 -16.98
C ASP A 103 -13.28 -11.89 -17.50
N ASP A 104 -13.98 -12.70 -18.26
CA ASP A 104 -13.43 -13.89 -18.90
C ASP A 104 -12.50 -13.51 -20.05
N GLY A 105 -11.51 -14.33 -20.31
CA GLY A 105 -10.53 -14.08 -21.34
C GLY A 105 -10.46 -15.19 -22.39
N VAL A 106 -9.71 -14.95 -23.44
CA VAL A 106 -9.54 -15.84 -24.58
C VAL A 106 -8.05 -16.10 -24.81
N CYS A 107 -7.69 -17.38 -24.93
CA CYS A 107 -6.36 -17.79 -25.36
C CYS A 107 -6.28 -17.91 -26.88
N THR A 108 -5.25 -17.34 -27.48
CA THR A 108 -4.95 -17.37 -28.93
C THR A 108 -3.62 -18.04 -29.17
N GLY A 109 -3.55 -18.86 -30.21
CA GLY A 109 -2.33 -19.56 -30.61
C GLY A 109 -2.11 -20.87 -29.82
N GLY A 110 -0.87 -21.21 -29.55
CA GLY A 110 -0.45 -22.48 -28.94
C GLY A 110 -0.31 -22.41 -27.42
N VAL A 111 -1.10 -21.61 -26.72
CA VAL A 111 -1.09 -21.54 -25.25
C VAL A 111 -1.57 -22.88 -24.68
N LEU A 112 -0.84 -23.40 -23.72
CA LEU A 112 -1.11 -24.70 -23.10
C LEU A 112 -1.39 -24.52 -21.61
N LEU A 113 -2.10 -25.48 -21.02
CA LEU A 113 -2.16 -25.63 -19.56
C LEU A 113 -1.08 -26.61 -19.14
N ASP A 114 -0.24 -26.19 -18.19
CA ASP A 114 0.83 -27.00 -17.61
C ASP A 114 0.69 -27.01 -16.08
N ASP A 115 1.56 -27.73 -15.39
CA ASP A 115 1.61 -27.72 -13.94
C ASP A 115 2.06 -26.33 -13.45
N GLY A 116 1.19 -25.70 -12.65
CA GLY A 116 1.32 -24.33 -12.18
C GLY A 116 2.09 -24.18 -10.88
N PHE A 117 2.14 -22.96 -10.42
CA PHE A 117 2.54 -22.61 -9.06
C PHE A 117 1.49 -23.09 -8.05
N LEU A 118 0.23 -22.92 -8.42
CA LEU A 118 -0.96 -23.43 -7.71
C LEU A 118 -1.89 -24.05 -8.76
N GLY A 119 -2.02 -25.37 -8.77
CA GLY A 119 -2.89 -26.03 -9.75
C GLY A 119 -2.31 -26.00 -11.17
N LYS A 120 -3.00 -25.33 -12.10
CA LYS A 120 -2.59 -25.19 -13.50
C LYS A 120 -2.10 -23.76 -13.79
N ALA A 121 -1.29 -23.62 -14.84
CA ALA A 121 -0.74 -22.34 -15.31
C ALA A 121 -0.90 -22.23 -16.83
N LEU A 122 -0.93 -20.99 -17.34
CA LEU A 122 -0.76 -20.74 -18.77
C LEU A 122 0.71 -20.86 -19.15
N SER A 123 1.02 -21.81 -20.03
CA SER A 123 2.36 -22.01 -20.56
C SER A 123 2.44 -21.53 -22.01
N PHE A 124 3.47 -20.75 -22.29
CA PHE A 124 3.85 -20.27 -23.61
C PHE A 124 5.10 -20.97 -24.13
N GLU A 125 5.59 -21.96 -23.40
CA GLU A 125 6.75 -22.73 -23.78
C GLU A 125 6.49 -23.49 -25.10
N GLY A 126 7.39 -23.30 -26.07
CA GLY A 126 7.22 -23.88 -27.39
C GLY A 126 6.03 -23.37 -28.22
N ALA A 127 5.29 -22.39 -27.72
CA ALA A 127 4.17 -21.80 -28.41
C ALA A 127 4.61 -21.00 -29.64
N PRO A 128 3.85 -21.03 -30.75
CA PRO A 128 4.14 -20.21 -31.93
C PRO A 128 4.23 -18.72 -31.60
N ALA A 129 4.98 -17.97 -32.40
CA ALA A 129 4.96 -16.52 -32.33
C ALA A 129 3.51 -16.00 -32.51
N GLY A 130 3.13 -15.07 -31.64
CA GLY A 130 1.76 -14.55 -31.62
C GLY A 130 0.84 -15.21 -30.60
N SER A 131 1.30 -16.25 -29.88
CA SER A 131 0.52 -16.85 -28.82
C SER A 131 0.40 -15.89 -27.62
N HIS A 132 -0.82 -15.71 -27.14
CA HIS A 132 -1.15 -14.82 -26.01
C HIS A 132 -2.52 -15.19 -25.44
N ALA A 133 -2.81 -14.64 -24.28
CA ALA A 133 -4.15 -14.61 -23.73
C ALA A 133 -4.59 -13.16 -23.51
N GLU A 134 -5.87 -12.87 -23.69
CA GLU A 134 -6.41 -11.51 -23.54
C GLU A 134 -7.69 -11.49 -22.74
N VAL A 135 -7.89 -10.40 -21.97
CA VAL A 135 -9.13 -10.09 -21.22
C VAL A 135 -9.53 -8.65 -21.52
N ALA A 136 -10.80 -8.43 -21.86
CA ALA A 136 -11.32 -7.14 -22.33
C ALA A 136 -11.53 -6.11 -21.22
N LEU A 137 -10.48 -5.76 -20.45
CA LEU A 137 -10.56 -4.85 -19.29
C LEU A 137 -11.01 -3.43 -19.65
N GLN A 138 -10.72 -2.95 -20.87
CA GLN A 138 -11.06 -1.60 -21.29
C GLN A 138 -12.58 -1.33 -21.32
N GLU A 139 -13.39 -2.36 -21.29
CA GLU A 139 -14.84 -2.28 -21.26
C GLU A 139 -15.41 -2.23 -19.84
N ASN A 140 -14.59 -2.54 -18.85
CA ASN A 140 -14.97 -2.55 -17.44
C ASN A 140 -14.54 -1.23 -16.76
N PRO A 141 -15.47 -0.31 -16.43
CA PRO A 141 -15.14 0.98 -15.83
C PRO A 141 -14.59 0.87 -14.41
N SER A 142 -14.72 -0.30 -13.76
CA SER A 142 -14.16 -0.56 -12.43
C SER A 142 -12.65 -0.77 -12.47
N PHE A 143 -12.08 -1.09 -13.65
CA PHE A 143 -10.63 -1.23 -13.81
C PHE A 143 -9.95 0.15 -13.92
N ASP A 144 -9.74 0.78 -12.78
CA ASP A 144 -9.10 2.09 -12.69
C ASP A 144 -7.83 2.02 -11.83
N LEU A 145 -6.67 2.23 -12.48
CA LEU A 145 -5.35 2.19 -11.84
C LEU A 145 -4.79 3.58 -11.53
N ARG A 146 -5.54 4.66 -11.76
CA ARG A 146 -5.01 6.05 -11.70
C ARG A 146 -4.36 6.40 -10.37
N GLU A 147 -4.92 5.93 -9.25
CA GLU A 147 -4.41 6.25 -7.91
C GLU A 147 -3.27 5.31 -7.47
N GLY A 148 -2.95 4.31 -8.28
CA GLY A 148 -1.94 3.30 -8.03
C GLY A 148 -2.47 1.89 -8.20
N PHE A 149 -1.58 0.92 -8.17
CA PHE A 149 -1.91 -0.47 -8.41
C PHE A 149 -0.98 -1.43 -7.68
N MET A 150 -1.41 -2.68 -7.57
CA MET A 150 -0.56 -3.82 -7.30
C MET A 150 -0.88 -4.92 -8.31
N LEU A 151 0.17 -5.43 -8.95
CA LEU A 151 0.13 -6.62 -9.80
C LEU A 151 0.86 -7.73 -9.07
N GLN A 152 0.23 -8.86 -8.90
CA GLN A 152 0.85 -10.07 -8.35
C GLN A 152 0.66 -11.22 -9.32
N CYS A 153 1.70 -11.98 -9.58
CA CYS A 153 1.63 -13.22 -10.34
C CYS A 153 2.80 -14.14 -9.99
N ALA A 154 2.67 -15.41 -10.29
CA ALA A 154 3.80 -16.32 -10.33
C ALA A 154 4.28 -16.44 -11.78
N LEU A 155 5.58 -16.31 -12.00
CA LEU A 155 6.23 -16.46 -13.29
C LEU A 155 7.26 -17.61 -13.24
N LYS A 156 7.28 -18.42 -14.27
CA LYS A 156 8.36 -19.40 -14.54
C LYS A 156 8.94 -19.06 -15.91
N LEU A 157 10.20 -18.69 -15.93
CA LEU A 157 10.92 -18.34 -17.15
C LEU A 157 11.77 -19.52 -17.57
N GLU A 158 11.70 -19.91 -18.85
CA GLU A 158 12.47 -21.02 -19.39
C GLU A 158 13.70 -20.54 -20.18
N SER A 159 13.66 -19.34 -20.71
CA SER A 159 14.71 -18.78 -21.55
C SER A 159 14.97 -17.30 -21.23
N PRO A 160 16.22 -16.82 -21.34
CA PRO A 160 16.55 -15.41 -21.18
C PRO A 160 16.20 -14.53 -22.39
N ASP A 161 15.55 -15.08 -23.41
CA ASP A 161 15.32 -14.36 -24.68
C ASP A 161 14.48 -13.09 -24.59
N GLY A 162 13.93 -12.85 -23.40
CA GLY A 162 13.06 -11.72 -23.14
C GLY A 162 11.65 -11.96 -23.63
N GLY A 163 10.76 -11.04 -23.34
CA GLY A 163 9.35 -11.10 -23.73
C GLY A 163 8.46 -10.38 -22.73
N ARG A 164 7.27 -10.04 -23.15
CA ARG A 164 6.30 -9.37 -22.27
C ARG A 164 5.45 -10.42 -21.59
N ALA A 165 5.56 -10.51 -20.26
CA ALA A 165 4.75 -11.41 -19.45
C ALA A 165 3.33 -10.86 -19.26
N LEU A 166 3.22 -9.55 -19.00
CA LEU A 166 1.94 -8.91 -18.67
C LEU A 166 1.90 -7.47 -19.20
N ASP A 167 0.79 -7.11 -19.85
CA ASP A 167 0.45 -5.74 -20.23
C ASP A 167 -1.01 -5.45 -19.82
N VAL A 168 -1.19 -4.64 -18.80
CA VAL A 168 -2.50 -4.25 -18.28
C VAL A 168 -2.98 -3.03 -19.06
N GLY A 169 -3.59 -3.28 -20.21
CA GLY A 169 -4.27 -2.26 -21.00
C GLY A 169 -3.39 -1.10 -21.47
N ARG A 170 -2.11 -1.33 -21.68
CA ARG A 170 -1.07 -0.32 -21.98
C ARG A 170 -0.81 0.68 -20.86
N ALA A 171 -1.40 0.46 -19.69
CA ALA A 171 -1.23 1.34 -18.53
C ALA A 171 -0.07 0.91 -17.63
N ALA A 172 0.10 -0.38 -17.41
CA ALA A 172 1.17 -0.96 -16.58
C ALA A 172 1.54 -2.37 -17.07
N GLY A 173 2.68 -2.90 -16.63
CA GLY A 173 3.03 -4.26 -17.02
C GLY A 173 4.36 -4.78 -16.49
N ILE A 174 4.64 -6.04 -16.85
CA ILE A 174 5.84 -6.78 -16.50
C ILE A 174 6.48 -7.32 -17.80
N GLU A 175 7.76 -7.09 -17.96
CA GLU A 175 8.54 -7.48 -19.12
C GLU A 175 9.82 -8.21 -18.69
N CYS A 176 10.10 -9.34 -19.32
CA CYS A 176 11.38 -10.02 -19.22
C CYS A 176 12.34 -9.42 -20.25
N ARG A 177 13.51 -8.98 -19.81
CA ARG A 177 14.51 -8.36 -20.69
C ARG A 177 15.50 -9.42 -21.17
N SER A 178 16.03 -9.24 -22.39
CA SER A 178 17.02 -10.16 -22.99
C SER A 178 18.34 -10.23 -22.21
N ASN A 179 18.59 -9.29 -21.29
CA ASN A 179 19.76 -9.34 -20.39
C ASN A 179 19.51 -10.18 -19.12
N GLY A 180 18.33 -10.82 -18.99
CA GLY A 180 17.95 -11.61 -17.82
C GLY A 180 17.45 -10.77 -16.63
N SER A 181 17.10 -9.49 -16.82
CA SER A 181 16.42 -8.70 -15.81
C SER A 181 14.90 -8.72 -16.01
N LEU A 182 14.16 -8.45 -14.93
CA LEU A 182 12.72 -8.17 -14.97
C LEU A 182 12.51 -6.67 -14.92
N ARG A 183 11.61 -6.20 -15.78
CA ARG A 183 11.17 -4.81 -15.81
C ARG A 183 9.72 -4.73 -15.35
N ALA A 184 9.47 -3.88 -14.36
CA ALA A 184 8.13 -3.39 -14.05
C ALA A 184 7.98 -1.96 -14.61
N TRP A 185 6.82 -1.66 -15.18
CA TRP A 185 6.61 -0.35 -15.80
C TRP A 185 5.16 0.11 -15.68
N PHE A 186 4.96 1.45 -15.77
CA PHE A 186 3.66 2.04 -16.02
C PHE A 186 3.79 3.27 -16.93
N ARG A 187 2.67 3.69 -17.52
CA ARG A 187 2.55 4.95 -18.24
C ARG A 187 1.93 6.00 -17.34
N PRO A 188 2.61 7.12 -17.09
CA PRO A 188 2.04 8.21 -16.35
C PRO A 188 1.03 9.00 -17.20
N GLN A 189 0.02 9.55 -16.54
CA GLN A 189 -0.81 10.59 -17.09
C GLN A 189 -0.09 11.92 -16.93
N VAL A 190 0.16 12.62 -18.02
CA VAL A 190 0.70 13.96 -18.00
C VAL A 190 -0.37 14.96 -18.46
N THR A 191 -0.43 16.10 -17.79
CA THR A 191 -1.38 17.16 -18.14
C THR A 191 -0.60 18.33 -18.73
N SER A 192 -0.94 18.71 -19.95
CA SER A 192 -0.32 19.87 -20.61
C SER A 192 -0.68 21.18 -19.90
N ALA A 193 0.03 22.25 -20.21
CA ALA A 193 -0.27 23.59 -19.72
C ALA A 193 -1.69 24.07 -20.10
N SER A 194 -2.27 23.51 -21.17
CA SER A 194 -3.64 23.77 -21.60
C SER A 194 -4.70 22.91 -20.86
N GLY A 195 -4.30 22.07 -19.90
CA GLY A 195 -5.19 21.20 -19.14
C GLY A 195 -5.58 19.90 -19.86
N VAL A 196 -4.99 19.61 -21.03
CA VAL A 196 -5.26 18.37 -21.76
C VAL A 196 -4.42 17.23 -21.18
N ALA A 197 -5.07 16.15 -20.74
CA ALA A 197 -4.41 14.94 -20.29
C ALA A 197 -3.96 14.06 -21.47
N SER A 198 -2.77 13.51 -21.40
CA SER A 198 -2.19 12.58 -22.38
C SER A 198 -1.33 11.53 -21.68
N SER A 199 -1.00 10.44 -22.37
CA SER A 199 -0.04 9.46 -21.85
C SER A 199 1.39 10.04 -21.95
N GLY A 200 2.13 9.94 -20.85
CA GLY A 200 3.56 10.28 -20.81
C GLY A 200 4.45 9.12 -21.28
N GLY A 201 5.75 9.34 -21.18
CA GLY A 201 6.76 8.29 -21.37
C GLY A 201 6.67 7.24 -20.26
N ILE A 202 7.15 6.04 -20.54
CA ILE A 202 7.15 4.94 -19.58
C ILE A 202 8.04 5.26 -18.39
N VAL A 203 7.51 5.12 -17.19
CA VAL A 203 8.27 5.02 -15.93
C VAL A 203 8.52 3.53 -15.67
N ALA A 204 9.77 3.15 -15.48
CA ALA A 204 10.12 1.74 -15.31
C ALA A 204 11.22 1.54 -14.28
N VAL A 205 11.27 0.34 -13.74
CA VAL A 205 12.36 -0.18 -12.91
C VAL A 205 12.80 -1.53 -13.46
N ASP A 206 14.10 -1.75 -13.49
CA ASP A 206 14.71 -3.01 -13.89
C ASP A 206 15.37 -3.64 -12.65
N SER A 207 15.17 -4.93 -12.46
CA SER A 207 15.98 -5.71 -11.52
C SER A 207 17.42 -5.86 -12.02
N GLU A 208 18.32 -6.26 -11.14
CA GLU A 208 19.64 -6.76 -11.59
C GLU A 208 19.45 -7.97 -12.53
N PRO A 209 20.34 -8.15 -13.51
CA PRO A 209 20.39 -9.36 -14.33
C PRO A 209 20.63 -10.61 -13.49
N GLY A 210 19.93 -11.71 -13.82
CA GLY A 210 20.12 -12.99 -13.15
C GLY A 210 19.46 -13.13 -11.78
N VAL A 211 18.52 -12.25 -11.43
CA VAL A 211 17.72 -12.36 -10.19
C VAL A 211 16.74 -13.52 -10.21
N TRP A 212 16.45 -14.08 -11.39
CA TRP A 212 15.61 -15.25 -11.56
C TRP A 212 16.40 -16.43 -12.09
N ARG A 213 15.86 -17.62 -11.90
CA ARG A 213 16.47 -18.88 -12.33
C ARG A 213 15.53 -19.61 -13.30
N ALA A 214 16.05 -20.01 -14.46
CA ALA A 214 15.29 -20.73 -15.47
C ALA A 214 14.66 -22.01 -14.91
N GLY A 215 13.41 -22.28 -15.27
CA GLY A 215 12.66 -23.45 -14.83
C GLY A 215 12.10 -23.40 -13.40
N TYR A 216 12.32 -22.30 -12.68
CA TYR A 216 11.80 -22.13 -11.31
C TYR A 216 10.69 -21.07 -11.26
N TRP A 217 9.65 -21.41 -10.54
CA TRP A 217 8.60 -20.43 -10.21
C TRP A 217 9.15 -19.35 -9.26
N MET A 218 8.76 -18.10 -9.53
CA MET A 218 9.00 -16.97 -8.65
C MET A 218 7.72 -16.15 -8.53
N ARG A 219 7.45 -15.61 -7.38
CA ARG A 219 6.36 -14.64 -7.19
C ARG A 219 6.86 -13.26 -7.54
N VAL A 220 6.17 -12.62 -8.46
CA VAL A 220 6.48 -11.25 -8.88
C VAL A 220 5.38 -10.33 -8.35
N GLU A 221 5.79 -9.29 -7.68
CA GLU A 221 4.92 -8.25 -7.20
C GLU A 221 5.40 -6.89 -7.72
N VAL A 222 4.49 -6.16 -8.35
CA VAL A 222 4.71 -4.77 -8.78
C VAL A 222 3.72 -3.89 -8.05
N THR A 223 4.22 -2.90 -7.32
CA THR A 223 3.35 -1.93 -6.63
C THR A 223 3.69 -0.52 -7.05
N TYR A 224 2.66 0.29 -7.25
CA TYR A 224 2.77 1.72 -7.44
C TYR A 224 1.72 2.45 -6.58
N ASP A 225 2.15 3.42 -5.79
CA ASP A 225 1.34 4.14 -4.82
C ASP A 225 1.35 5.67 -5.03
N ARG A 226 1.55 6.12 -6.26
CA ARG A 226 1.77 7.53 -6.64
C ARG A 226 2.96 8.21 -5.96
N ARG A 227 3.90 7.40 -5.47
CA ARG A 227 5.18 7.87 -4.93
C ARG A 227 6.34 7.04 -5.41
N ILE A 228 6.16 5.72 -5.37
CA ILE A 228 7.23 4.77 -5.67
C ILE A 228 6.63 3.62 -6.47
N LEU A 229 7.24 3.36 -7.63
CA LEU A 229 7.10 2.10 -8.35
C LEU A 229 8.10 1.12 -7.76
N ARG A 230 7.66 -0.06 -7.35
CA ARG A 230 8.49 -1.12 -6.78
C ARG A 230 8.31 -2.41 -7.54
N LEU A 231 9.38 -3.15 -7.65
CA LEU A 231 9.40 -4.54 -8.10
C LEU A 231 9.95 -5.38 -6.95
N ALA A 232 9.21 -6.40 -6.55
CA ALA A 232 9.64 -7.39 -5.57
C ALA A 232 9.55 -8.80 -6.16
N LEU A 233 10.48 -9.66 -5.78
CA LEU A 233 10.54 -11.09 -6.13
C LEU A 233 10.56 -11.90 -4.84
N ASP A 234 9.65 -12.86 -4.72
CA ASP A 234 9.51 -13.70 -3.51
C ASP A 234 9.50 -12.88 -2.21
N GLY A 235 8.80 -11.73 -2.24
CA GLY A 235 8.68 -10.80 -1.12
C GLY A 235 9.88 -9.87 -0.89
N VAL A 236 10.96 -9.99 -1.68
CA VAL A 236 12.16 -9.13 -1.56
C VAL A 236 12.12 -8.02 -2.61
N GLU A 237 12.16 -6.75 -2.17
CA GLU A 237 12.28 -5.60 -3.09
C GLU A 237 13.62 -5.65 -3.85
N VAL A 238 13.55 -5.75 -5.18
CA VAL A 238 14.74 -5.83 -6.05
C VAL A 238 14.99 -4.55 -6.85
N ALA A 239 13.96 -3.72 -7.04
CA ALA A 239 14.11 -2.44 -7.73
C ALA A 239 13.00 -1.46 -7.34
N ARG A 240 13.31 -0.14 -7.40
CA ARG A 240 12.32 0.92 -7.20
C ARG A 240 12.68 2.21 -7.92
N ALA A 241 11.65 2.99 -8.29
CA ALA A 241 11.78 4.35 -8.81
C ALA A 241 10.72 5.27 -8.21
N ALA A 242 11.08 6.52 -7.98
CA ALA A 242 10.12 7.53 -7.53
C ALA A 242 9.34 8.09 -8.72
N SER A 243 8.04 8.25 -8.55
CA SER A 243 7.14 8.98 -9.44
C SER A 243 5.91 9.43 -8.66
N ALA A 244 5.35 10.58 -8.97
CA ALA A 244 4.14 11.12 -8.33
C ALA A 244 2.95 11.20 -9.30
N GLU A 245 3.16 10.84 -10.55
CA GLU A 245 2.17 10.99 -11.60
C GLU A 245 1.06 9.94 -11.49
N PRO A 246 -0.21 10.28 -11.77
CA PRO A 246 -1.27 9.29 -11.91
C PRO A 246 -0.94 8.29 -13.02
N VAL A 247 -1.45 7.08 -12.91
CA VAL A 247 -1.35 6.09 -14.00
C VAL A 247 -2.30 6.48 -15.13
N TRP A 248 -1.86 6.29 -16.37
CA TRP A 248 -2.72 6.48 -17.54
C TRP A 248 -3.88 5.47 -17.51
N LYS A 249 -5.01 5.85 -18.08
CA LYS A 249 -6.18 5.00 -18.18
C LYS A 249 -5.90 3.73 -19.00
N ILE A 250 -6.66 2.69 -18.74
CA ILE A 250 -6.65 1.45 -19.52
C ILE A 250 -7.31 1.72 -20.90
N GLU A 251 -6.61 1.40 -21.98
CA GLU A 251 -7.04 1.67 -23.37
C GLU A 251 -7.06 0.43 -24.26
N ALA A 252 -6.68 -0.71 -23.70
CA ALA A 252 -6.54 -1.96 -24.43
C ALA A 252 -6.90 -3.14 -23.52
N PRO A 253 -7.08 -4.35 -24.03
CA PRO A 253 -7.20 -5.55 -23.22
C PRO A 253 -5.99 -5.77 -22.30
N LEU A 254 -6.19 -6.49 -21.20
CA LEU A 254 -5.11 -7.17 -20.50
C LEU A 254 -4.53 -8.21 -21.47
N MET A 255 -3.23 -8.14 -21.68
CA MET A 255 -2.49 -9.13 -22.46
C MET A 255 -1.60 -9.94 -21.54
N ILE A 256 -1.69 -11.26 -21.62
CA ILE A 256 -0.83 -12.22 -20.93
C ILE A 256 -0.01 -12.90 -22.02
N GLY A 257 1.32 -12.75 -21.98
CA GLY A 257 2.15 -12.95 -23.13
C GLY A 257 2.03 -11.79 -24.13
N ASP A 258 2.79 -11.81 -25.20
CA ASP A 258 2.75 -10.79 -26.24
C ASP A 258 2.83 -11.40 -27.63
N ALA A 259 1.87 -11.08 -28.48
CA ALA A 259 1.85 -11.51 -29.88
C ALA A 259 3.11 -11.12 -30.68
N ARG A 260 3.82 -10.06 -30.26
CA ARG A 260 5.00 -9.54 -30.96
C ARG A 260 6.33 -9.96 -30.31
N ALA A 261 6.30 -10.22 -29.01
CA ALA A 261 7.45 -10.61 -28.19
C ALA A 261 7.02 -11.79 -27.31
N PRO A 262 7.07 -13.03 -27.82
CA PRO A 262 6.60 -14.21 -27.09
C PRO A 262 7.25 -14.28 -25.72
N PHE A 263 6.44 -14.51 -24.71
CA PHE A 263 6.93 -14.72 -23.36
C PHE A 263 7.46 -16.17 -23.24
N PRO A 264 8.75 -16.37 -22.92
CA PRO A 264 9.34 -17.69 -22.93
C PRO A 264 9.16 -18.41 -21.58
N GLY A 265 7.91 -18.69 -21.18
CA GLY A 265 7.66 -19.29 -19.88
C GLY A 265 6.20 -19.54 -19.57
N ALA A 266 5.88 -19.62 -18.28
CA ALA A 266 4.54 -19.82 -17.79
C ALA A 266 4.16 -18.74 -16.75
N ILE A 267 2.86 -18.46 -16.64
CA ILE A 267 2.28 -17.52 -15.70
C ILE A 267 1.13 -18.17 -14.94
N ASP A 268 1.02 -17.87 -13.63
CA ASP A 268 -0.02 -18.38 -12.76
C ASP A 268 -0.40 -17.36 -11.69
N ALA A 269 -1.55 -17.58 -11.02
CA ALA A 269 -2.02 -16.84 -9.86
C ALA A 269 -1.99 -15.31 -10.06
N LEU A 270 -2.46 -14.83 -11.23
CA LEU A 270 -2.51 -13.40 -11.53
C LEU A 270 -3.59 -12.70 -10.71
N SER A 271 -3.20 -11.64 -10.03
CA SER A 271 -4.13 -10.74 -9.32
C SER A 271 -3.78 -9.29 -9.61
N ILE A 272 -4.79 -8.49 -9.87
CA ILE A 272 -4.69 -7.05 -10.14
C ILE A 272 -5.51 -6.31 -9.09
N TYR A 273 -4.91 -5.33 -8.45
CA TYR A 273 -5.54 -4.50 -7.43
C TYR A 273 -5.37 -3.02 -7.75
N ALA A 274 -6.39 -2.23 -7.47
CA ALA A 274 -6.27 -0.78 -7.40
C ALA A 274 -5.88 -0.34 -5.99
N VAL A 275 -4.98 0.63 -5.87
CA VAL A 275 -4.67 1.26 -4.60
C VAL A 275 -5.78 2.23 -4.23
N VAL A 276 -6.26 2.12 -3.00
CA VAL A 276 -7.24 3.03 -2.40
C VAL A 276 -6.56 3.75 -1.25
N ASP A 277 -6.62 5.08 -1.25
CA ASP A 277 -6.10 5.86 -0.13
C ASP A 277 -6.94 5.61 1.12
N SER A 278 -6.30 5.07 2.15
CA SER A 278 -6.94 4.75 3.43
C SER A 278 -6.62 5.76 4.52
N GLY A 279 -5.72 6.66 4.27
CA GLY A 279 -5.35 7.73 5.18
C GLY A 279 -3.86 8.01 5.30
N LYS A 280 -3.58 9.26 5.66
CA LYS A 280 -2.23 9.76 5.90
C LYS A 280 -2.18 10.47 7.24
N ALA A 281 -1.12 10.25 7.99
CA ALA A 281 -0.86 10.91 9.25
C ALA A 281 0.62 11.23 9.41
N VAL A 282 0.96 12.16 10.29
CA VAL A 282 2.33 12.53 10.60
C VAL A 282 2.49 12.53 12.11
N LEU A 283 3.57 11.94 12.61
CA LEU A 283 3.90 11.97 14.03
C LEU A 283 4.05 13.42 14.53
N PRO A 284 3.67 13.72 15.79
CA PRO A 284 3.96 15.00 16.40
C PRO A 284 5.46 15.28 16.40
N ARG A 285 5.86 16.57 16.32
CA ARG A 285 7.28 16.99 16.20
C ARG A 285 8.21 16.43 17.27
N ALA A 286 7.69 16.18 18.48
CA ALA A 286 8.44 15.65 19.62
C ALA A 286 8.56 14.11 19.63
N VAL A 287 8.18 13.43 18.54
CA VAL A 287 8.15 11.96 18.45
C VAL A 287 8.76 11.52 17.12
N SER A 288 9.64 10.54 17.18
CA SER A 288 10.23 9.89 16.01
C SER A 288 10.04 8.38 16.08
N PHE A 289 10.15 7.72 14.94
CA PHE A 289 10.27 6.27 14.91
C PHE A 289 11.65 5.83 15.38
N ALA A 290 11.70 4.68 16.05
CA ALA A 290 12.98 4.03 16.34
C ALA A 290 13.70 3.64 15.03
N PRO A 291 15.03 3.58 15.01
CA PRO A 291 15.80 3.31 13.78
C PRO A 291 15.53 1.95 13.13
N ASP A 292 15.09 0.97 13.90
CA ASP A 292 14.82 -0.42 13.51
C ASP A 292 13.36 -0.67 13.06
N VAL A 293 12.54 0.37 12.96
CA VAL A 293 11.14 0.24 12.53
C VAL A 293 11.08 -0.19 11.06
N PRO A 294 10.28 -1.21 10.74
CA PRO A 294 10.05 -1.61 9.36
C PRO A 294 9.43 -0.47 8.57
N ARG A 295 9.88 -0.27 7.35
CA ARG A 295 9.36 0.80 6.49
C ARG A 295 8.00 0.49 5.91
N GLU A 296 7.64 -0.78 5.87
CA GLU A 296 6.37 -1.26 5.34
C GLU A 296 5.84 -2.40 6.18
N ILE A 297 4.53 -2.41 6.40
CA ILE A 297 3.79 -3.42 7.12
C ILE A 297 2.64 -3.85 6.22
N VAL A 298 2.54 -5.14 5.95
CA VAL A 298 1.53 -5.70 5.06
C VAL A 298 0.57 -6.56 5.87
N PHE A 299 -0.71 -6.29 5.70
CA PHE A 299 -1.81 -7.13 6.19
C PHE A 299 -2.37 -7.92 5.03
N SER A 300 -2.51 -9.23 5.21
CA SER A 300 -3.19 -10.12 4.27
C SER A 300 -4.70 -9.87 4.28
N ALA A 301 -5.42 -10.40 3.29
CA ALA A 301 -6.86 -10.23 3.13
C ALA A 301 -7.70 -10.68 4.34
N ASP A 302 -7.19 -11.59 5.16
CA ASP A 302 -7.81 -12.03 6.42
C ASP A 302 -7.51 -11.10 7.61
N GLY A 303 -6.73 -10.04 7.39
CA GLY A 303 -6.31 -9.08 8.40
C GLY A 303 -5.15 -9.55 9.28
N SER A 304 -4.54 -10.69 9.01
CA SER A 304 -3.28 -11.11 9.65
C SER A 304 -2.09 -10.35 9.06
N LEU A 305 -0.95 -10.33 9.75
CA LEU A 305 0.31 -9.93 9.12
C LEU A 305 0.63 -10.90 7.98
N ASP A 306 1.17 -10.39 6.89
CA ASP A 306 1.66 -11.22 5.80
C ASP A 306 2.76 -12.15 6.33
N ARG A 307 2.48 -13.45 6.34
CA ARG A 307 3.34 -14.47 6.96
C ARG A 307 4.62 -14.73 6.18
N GLU A 308 4.69 -14.32 4.93
CA GLU A 308 5.90 -14.45 4.12
C GLU A 308 6.90 -13.35 4.46
N LEU A 309 6.38 -12.17 4.82
CA LEU A 309 7.20 -11.04 5.24
C LEU A 309 7.45 -11.02 6.75
N PHE A 310 6.51 -11.52 7.55
CA PHE A 310 6.55 -11.42 9.01
C PHE A 310 6.26 -12.75 9.69
N SER A 311 7.30 -13.48 10.06
CA SER A 311 7.19 -14.77 10.77
C SER A 311 6.95 -14.64 12.27
N ALA A 312 7.07 -13.44 12.85
CA ALA A 312 6.94 -13.14 14.27
C ALA A 312 6.13 -11.84 14.50
N PRO A 313 5.64 -11.60 15.73
CA PRO A 313 5.02 -10.33 16.08
C PRO A 313 5.95 -9.15 15.79
N LEU A 314 5.38 -8.08 15.25
CA LEU A 314 6.09 -6.89 14.86
C LEU A 314 6.04 -5.85 15.98
N SER A 315 7.18 -5.22 16.27
CA SER A 315 7.30 -4.13 17.26
C SER A 315 7.64 -2.83 16.55
N ILE A 316 6.79 -1.82 16.70
CA ILE A 316 6.99 -0.47 16.14
C ILE A 316 7.42 0.43 17.30
N GLY A 317 8.69 0.78 17.36
CA GLY A 317 9.27 1.64 18.37
C GLY A 317 9.00 3.12 18.10
N LEU A 318 8.65 3.87 19.14
CA LEU A 318 8.58 5.33 19.15
C LEU A 318 9.55 5.88 20.17
N GLU A 319 10.28 6.91 19.80
CA GLU A 319 11.21 7.63 20.66
C GLU A 319 10.73 9.08 20.84
N TYR A 320 10.75 9.56 22.07
CA TYR A 320 10.31 10.90 22.44
C TYR A 320 11.52 11.78 22.74
N GLU A 321 11.42 13.10 22.53
CA GLU A 321 12.50 14.06 22.81
C GLU A 321 13.04 13.99 24.24
N ASP A 322 12.22 13.59 25.22
CA ASP A 322 12.64 13.39 26.60
C ASP A 322 13.37 12.06 26.87
N GLY A 323 13.68 11.30 25.81
CA GLY A 323 14.35 10.01 25.89
C GLY A 323 13.44 8.84 26.27
N ALA A 324 12.15 9.08 26.55
CA ALA A 324 11.21 8.02 26.80
C ALA A 324 10.95 7.20 25.51
N LYS A 325 10.59 5.93 25.65
CA LYS A 325 10.29 5.03 24.54
C LYS A 325 8.91 4.42 24.74
N ALA A 326 8.23 4.20 23.63
CA ALA A 326 6.99 3.43 23.59
C ALA A 326 7.01 2.45 22.43
N ARG A 327 6.13 1.48 22.45
CA ARG A 327 6.03 0.45 21.41
C ARG A 327 4.56 0.19 21.08
N VAL A 328 4.30 -0.05 19.81
CA VAL A 328 3.06 -0.65 19.32
C VAL A 328 3.42 -2.04 18.85
N ILE A 329 2.68 -3.03 19.31
CA ILE A 329 2.90 -4.44 18.93
C ILE A 329 1.78 -4.85 18.00
N VAL A 330 2.15 -5.47 16.88
CA VAL A 330 1.20 -6.12 15.97
C VAL A 330 1.51 -7.61 16.01
N ASN A 331 0.58 -8.42 16.51
CA ASN A 331 0.78 -9.85 16.52
C ASN A 331 0.56 -10.46 15.13
N VAL A 332 0.96 -11.72 14.94
CA VAL A 332 0.84 -12.41 13.64
C VAL A 332 -0.59 -12.52 13.12
N TYR A 333 -1.60 -12.40 13.97
CA TYR A 333 -3.01 -12.37 13.58
C TYR A 333 -3.51 -10.94 13.28
N GLY A 334 -2.61 -9.95 13.24
CA GLY A 334 -2.90 -8.55 12.94
C GLY A 334 -3.54 -7.75 14.08
N THR A 335 -3.63 -8.30 15.32
CA THR A 335 -4.11 -7.52 16.46
C THR A 335 -3.06 -6.47 16.85
N VAL A 336 -3.50 -5.24 17.05
CA VAL A 336 -2.67 -4.07 17.37
C VAL A 336 -2.86 -3.70 18.84
N GLU A 337 -1.77 -3.75 19.61
CA GLU A 337 -1.70 -3.48 21.06
C GLU A 337 -0.82 -2.27 21.39
#